data_f356ecd98048135c722eba687eb40c9e
#
_entry.id   f356ecd98048135c722eba687eb40c9e
#
_cell.length_a   1.000
_cell.length_b   1.000
_cell.length_c   1.000
_cell.angle_alpha   90.00
_cell.angle_beta   90.00
_cell.angle_gamma   90.00
#
_symmetry.space_group_name_H-M   'P 1'
#
loop_
_entity.id
_entity.type
_entity.pdbx_description
1 polymer ?
#
loop_
_entity_poly.entity_id
_entity_poly.type
_entity_poly.pdbx_seq_one_letter_code
_entity_poly.pdbx_strand_id
1 'polypeptide(L)'
;VQNVGEFEVEVDTLETEMSHLIDVVERLLTRAEKQSRNEIALDEIELSVEVNGEGKISILGNGAQAGGKGAIKLKFKRQQRKDD
;
A
#
# COMPACT_ATOMS: atom_id res chain seq x y z
N VAL A 1 4.27 -21.17 3.27
CA VAL A 1 3.99 -20.86 1.87
C VAL A 1 2.52 -21.16 1.58
N GLN A 2 1.85 -20.21 0.99
CA GLN A 2 0.45 -20.38 0.61
C GLN A 2 0.28 -19.97 -0.85
N ASN A 3 -0.73 -20.56 -1.47
CA ASN A 3 -1.10 -20.18 -2.82
C ASN A 3 -1.97 -18.93 -2.77
N VAL A 4 -1.58 -17.94 -3.56
CA VAL A 4 -2.38 -16.73 -3.73
C VAL A 4 -2.69 -16.64 -5.21
N GLY A 5 -3.90 -17.01 -5.59
CA GLY A 5 -4.23 -17.12 -7.00
C GLY A 5 -3.46 -18.27 -7.62
N GLU A 6 -2.64 -17.97 -8.60
CA GLU A 6 -1.91 -18.97 -9.35
C GLU A 6 -0.43 -19.09 -8.98
N PHE A 7 0.00 -18.43 -7.91
CA PHE A 7 1.39 -18.52 -7.51
C PHE A 7 1.50 -18.61 -6.00
N GLU A 8 2.66 -19.08 -5.57
CA GLU A 8 2.93 -19.25 -4.16
C GLU A 8 3.67 -18.05 -3.61
N VAL A 9 3.33 -17.66 -2.40
CA VAL A 9 3.93 -16.50 -1.74
C VAL A 9 4.32 -16.89 -0.31
N GLU A 10 5.49 -16.41 0.11
CA GLU A 10 5.92 -16.54 1.50
C GLU A 10 5.11 -15.56 2.35
N VAL A 11 4.19 -16.11 3.11
CA VAL A 11 3.22 -15.28 3.84
C VAL A 11 3.85 -14.45 4.95
N ASP A 12 4.80 -15.05 5.67
CA ASP A 12 5.45 -14.32 6.77
C ASP A 12 6.18 -13.09 6.27
N THR A 13 6.89 -13.22 5.17
CA THR A 13 7.57 -12.09 4.56
C THR A 13 6.57 -11.05 4.08
N LEU A 14 5.50 -11.52 3.45
CA LEU A 14 4.46 -10.63 2.95
C LEU A 14 3.83 -9.83 4.08
N GLU A 15 3.55 -10.46 5.21
CA GLU A 15 2.97 -9.74 6.35
C GLU A 15 3.90 -8.65 6.86
N THR A 16 5.19 -8.96 6.95
CA THR A 16 6.18 -7.98 7.39
C THR A 16 6.26 -6.82 6.40
N GLU A 17 6.31 -7.13 5.11
CA GLU A 17 6.37 -6.10 4.08
C GLU A 17 5.13 -5.23 4.08
N MET A 18 3.98 -5.84 4.27
CA MET A 18 2.72 -5.10 4.31
C MET A 18 2.67 -4.17 5.51
N SER A 19 3.17 -4.63 6.66
CA SER A 19 3.24 -3.78 7.85
C SER A 19 4.11 -2.57 7.61
N HIS A 20 5.26 -2.76 6.97
CA HIS A 20 6.14 -1.65 6.65
C HIS A 20 5.48 -0.67 5.68
N LEU A 21 4.75 -1.20 4.70
CA LEU A 21 4.07 -0.35 3.74
C LEU A 21 2.99 0.49 4.42
N ILE A 22 2.23 -0.12 5.30
CA ILE A 22 1.20 0.60 6.05
C ILE A 22 1.82 1.71 6.89
N ASP A 23 2.95 1.43 7.54
CA ASP A 23 3.65 2.45 8.33
C ASP A 23 4.07 3.62 7.46
N VAL A 24 4.57 3.35 6.26
CA VAL A 24 4.98 4.41 5.35
C VAL A 24 3.78 5.24 4.91
N VAL A 25 2.69 4.59 4.58
CA VAL A 25 1.47 5.29 4.17
C VAL A 25 0.95 6.17 5.29
N GLU A 26 0.96 5.65 6.52
CA GLU A 26 0.52 6.45 7.66
C GLU A 26 1.38 7.68 7.87
N ARG A 27 2.69 7.53 7.69
CA ARG A 27 3.60 8.67 7.80
C ARG A 27 3.34 9.71 6.71
N LEU A 28 3.06 9.24 5.50
CA LEU A 28 2.75 10.16 4.40
C LEU A 28 1.46 10.93 4.66
N LEU A 29 0.44 10.25 5.16
CA LEU A 29 -0.82 10.91 5.46
C LEU A 29 -0.66 11.92 6.58
N THR A 30 0.11 11.58 7.60
CA THR A 30 0.36 12.48 8.71
C THR A 30 1.13 13.72 8.25
N ARG A 31 2.15 13.52 7.41
CA ARG A 31 2.93 14.62 6.89
C ARG A 31 2.07 15.53 6.02
N ALA A 32 1.25 14.95 5.18
CA ALA A 32 0.37 15.73 4.32
C ALA A 32 -0.61 16.56 5.15
N GLU A 33 -1.11 15.99 6.24
CA GLU A 33 -2.01 16.71 7.12
C GLU A 33 -1.34 17.94 7.73
N LYS A 34 -0.08 17.78 8.15
CA LYS A 34 0.65 18.89 8.75
C LYS A 34 0.99 19.99 7.74
N GLN A 35 1.15 19.63 6.49
CA GLN A 35 1.50 20.58 5.45
C GLN A 35 0.31 21.20 4.77
N SER A 36 -0.86 20.66 5.01
CA SER A 36 -2.07 21.16 4.39
C SER A 36 -2.44 22.53 4.93
N ARG A 37 -2.78 23.44 4.04
CA ARG A 37 -3.18 24.81 4.41
C ARG A 37 -4.62 25.03 4.06
N ASN A 38 -5.44 24.04 4.32
CA ASN A 38 -6.88 24.09 4.13
C ASN A 38 -7.35 24.07 2.67
N GLU A 39 -6.43 24.05 1.74
CA GLU A 39 -6.81 24.03 0.34
C GLU A 39 -6.75 22.64 -0.27
N ILE A 40 -5.84 21.81 0.24
CA ILE A 40 -5.66 20.46 -0.28
C ILE A 40 -5.62 19.51 0.90
N ALA A 41 -6.43 18.49 0.82
CA ALA A 41 -6.43 17.44 1.82
C ALA A 41 -6.11 16.12 1.16
N LEU A 42 -5.22 15.36 1.77
CA LEU A 42 -4.91 14.02 1.30
C LEU A 42 -5.65 13.02 2.18
N ASP A 43 -6.71 12.46 1.65
CA ASP A 43 -7.55 11.51 2.39
C ASP A 43 -7.34 10.09 1.98
N GLU A 44 -6.76 9.89 0.83
CA GLU A 44 -6.69 8.56 0.25
C GLU A 44 -5.43 8.43 -0.57
N ILE A 45 -4.81 7.27 -0.46
CA ILE A 45 -3.64 6.93 -1.27
C ILE A 45 -3.95 5.64 -1.99
N GLU A 46 -3.70 5.63 -3.29
CA GLU A 46 -3.87 4.43 -4.08
C GLU A 46 -2.50 4.05 -4.65
N LEU A 47 -2.10 2.81 -4.41
CA LEU A 47 -0.82 2.32 -4.88
C LEU A 47 -1.01 1.06 -5.70
N SER A 48 -0.25 0.96 -6.78
CA SER A 48 -0.14 -0.29 -7.51
C SER A 48 1.15 -0.96 -7.05
N VAL A 49 1.05 -2.19 -6.62
CA VAL A 49 2.22 -2.90 -6.12
C VAL A 49 2.30 -4.27 -6.77
N GLU A 50 3.48 -4.83 -6.74
CA GLU A 50 3.72 -6.18 -7.21
C GLU A 50 4.30 -6.98 -6.07
N VAL A 51 3.80 -8.20 -5.89
CA VAL A 51 4.28 -9.09 -4.85
C VAL A 51 4.98 -10.26 -5.53
N ASN A 52 6.22 -10.53 -5.14
CA ASN A 52 6.94 -11.67 -5.71
C ASN A 52 6.75 -12.91 -4.83
N GLY A 53 7.31 -14.04 -5.28
CA GLY A 53 7.17 -15.30 -4.57
C GLY A 53 7.79 -15.31 -3.19
N GLU A 54 8.73 -14.42 -2.94
CA GLU A 54 9.34 -14.28 -1.63
C GLU A 54 8.51 -13.46 -0.67
N GLY A 55 7.41 -12.88 -1.15
CA GLY A 55 6.54 -12.06 -0.32
C GLY A 55 6.96 -10.61 -0.25
N LYS A 56 7.91 -10.20 -1.08
CA LYS A 56 8.36 -8.82 -1.10
C LYS A 56 7.49 -7.97 -2.00
N ILE A 57 7.24 -6.76 -1.56
CA ILE A 57 6.33 -5.83 -2.23
C ILE A 57 7.16 -4.76 -2.93
N SER A 58 6.86 -4.53 -4.20
CA SER A 58 7.47 -3.46 -4.98
C SER A 58 6.39 -2.50 -5.43
N ILE A 59 6.62 -1.22 -5.26
CA ILE A 59 5.67 -0.20 -5.68
C ILE A 59 5.92 0.09 -7.16
N LEU A 60 4.85 0.04 -7.94
CA LEU A 60 4.94 0.30 -9.38
C LEU A 60 4.75 1.78 -9.63
N GLY A 61 5.62 2.33 -10.47
CA GLY A 61 5.54 3.73 -10.82
C GLY A 61 4.40 4.01 -11.78
N ASN A 62 4.11 5.29 -11.92
CA ASN A 62 3.08 5.74 -12.86
C ASN A 62 3.52 5.38 -14.28
N GLY A 63 2.64 4.75 -15.01
CA GLY A 63 2.94 4.32 -16.36
C GLY A 63 3.47 2.91 -16.45
N ALA A 64 3.85 2.30 -15.34
CA ALA A 64 4.26 0.91 -15.35
C ALA A 64 3.02 0.05 -15.52
N GLN A 65 3.16 -0.98 -16.34
CA GLN A 65 2.04 -1.89 -16.55
C GLN A 65 2.05 -2.95 -15.47
N ALA A 66 0.97 -3.01 -14.74
CA ALA A 66 0.79 -4.02 -13.72
C ALA A 66 0.31 -5.31 -14.37
N GLY A 67 1.18 -5.92 -15.18
CA GLY A 67 0.80 -7.10 -15.93
C GLY A 67 1.19 -8.40 -15.28
N GLY A 68 1.89 -8.35 -14.18
CA GLY A 68 2.36 -9.56 -13.52
C GLY A 68 1.27 -10.22 -12.70
N LYS A 69 1.45 -11.51 -12.44
CA LYS A 69 0.49 -12.26 -11.66
C LYS A 69 0.36 -11.78 -10.23
N GLY A 70 1.37 -11.14 -9.71
CA GLY A 70 1.34 -10.63 -8.34
C GLY A 70 0.93 -9.18 -8.23
N ALA A 71 0.41 -8.58 -9.30
CA ALA A 71 0.04 -7.17 -9.29
C ALA A 71 -1.24 -6.95 -8.49
N ILE A 72 -1.20 -5.97 -7.60
CA ILE A 72 -2.31 -5.66 -6.71
C ILE A 72 -2.44 -4.15 -6.63
N LYS A 73 -3.68 -3.69 -6.56
CA LYS A 73 -3.95 -2.28 -6.31
C LYS A 73 -4.44 -2.14 -4.87
N LEU A 74 -3.76 -1.30 -4.13
CA LEU A 74 -4.09 -1.05 -2.73
C LEU A 74 -4.64 0.36 -2.58
N LYS A 75 -5.68 0.47 -1.79
CA LYS A 75 -6.29 1.76 -1.52
C LYS A 75 -6.31 1.97 -0.01
N PHE A 76 -5.71 3.07 0.43
CA PHE A 76 -5.66 3.42 1.83
C PHE A 76 -6.46 4.67 2.05
N LYS A 77 -7.46 4.59 2.90
CA LYS A 77 -8.29 5.74 3.24
C LYS A 77 -7.99 6.19 4.65
N ARG A 78 -7.98 7.50 4.83
CA ARG A 78 -7.85 8.06 6.17
C ARG A 78 -9.09 7.71 6.95
N GLN A 79 -8.87 7.13 8.10
CA GLN A 79 -9.99 6.79 8.97
C GLN A 79 -10.44 8.03 9.69
N GLN A 80 -11.71 8.39 9.53
CA GLN A 80 -12.25 9.53 10.24
C GLN A 80 -12.50 9.13 11.67
N ARG A 81 -11.90 9.88 12.57
CA ARG A 81 -12.20 9.70 13.97
C ARG A 81 -13.56 10.32 14.23
N LYS A 82 -14.40 9.57 14.85
CA LYS A 82 -15.61 10.17 15.39
C LYS A 82 -15.20 10.82 16.69
N ASP A 83 -14.89 12.07 16.60
CA ASP A 83 -14.65 12.82 17.81
C ASP A 83 -16.00 13.20 18.37
N ASP A 84 -16.19 12.76 19.54
CA ASP A 84 -17.43 13.09 20.22
C ASP A 84 -17.35 14.45 20.84
#